data_95b998328c8e08ca571a39608f1dc5b4
#
_entry.id   95b998328c8e08ca571a39608f1dc5b4
#
_cell.length_a   1.000
_cell.length_b   1.000
_cell.length_c   1.000
_cell.angle_alpha   90.00
_cell.angle_beta   90.00
_cell.angle_gamma   90.00
#
_symmetry.space_group_name_H-M   'P 1'
#
loop_
_entity.id
_entity.type
_entity.pdbx_description
1 polymer ?
#
loop_
_entity_poly.entity_id
_entity_poly.type
_entity_poly.pdbx_seq_one_letter_code
_entity_poly.pdbx_strand_id
1 'polypeptide(L)'
;MSHLPGRRTVLKRGAALGAIAACGPTLVGTALAQADDLAPYRAAKINWKQVEGETITVAVIPASYFENLITLQPQFEALTGIKLRFEKVPPGQIRQKALLDLSSKTATYATHAADPMYYPLYVANKWVEPLDKYLNDATLTDKAWFNYEDIIKAWRDADSMDGKPYGIPFDGEVTVQVYRKDLYDAKGLKPADTYEQLLSNAKALTDPNARIHGLALRGFSGAGQNMYIYPSLFRGFGGTWMQGNNVVVNSPQAVQALQWYVDTLTAYAPPAVRNWNWPDIADAFSQGTVATYIDAHSSAAVITNPEKSKVVGKIAYARWPKGPNGKRVTSIWNWGFPINVALSEKQKKATWLFIEWAASAETQARTSWKFAGPAKRSGINRMSLWRSPEFAAAMQGAGDNFIPAALESLEQDTDVEWRPRVPQWPAIGETMATAIQSALVGQKKPKEALDEAQARITQILKG
;
A
#
# COMPACT_ATOMS: atom_id res chain seq x y z
N MET A 1 26.91 52.33 36.15
CA MET A 1 28.15 52.21 36.96
C MET A 1 28.68 50.83 36.68
N SER A 2 29.64 50.74 35.81
CA SER A 2 31.09 50.58 36.02
C SER A 2 31.42 49.10 36.41
N HIS A 3 32.29 48.30 35.83
CA HIS A 3 33.45 48.55 34.94
C HIS A 3 33.89 47.18 34.38
N LEU A 4 34.33 47.09 33.16
CA LEU A 4 35.36 46.18 32.67
C LEU A 4 36.73 46.67 33.15
N PRO A 5 37.82 45.87 33.19
CA PRO A 5 38.68 45.48 32.08
C PRO A 5 39.36 44.10 32.33
N GLY A 6 40.09 43.40 31.46
CA GLY A 6 40.88 43.70 30.34
C GLY A 6 42.18 42.89 30.31
N ARG A 7 42.61 42.45 29.10
CA ARG A 7 44.00 42.18 28.63
C ARG A 7 44.72 40.87 28.94
N ARG A 8 44.89 40.10 27.87
CA ARG A 8 46.15 39.74 27.13
C ARG A 8 47.37 39.29 27.95
N THR A 9 47.89 38.10 27.61
CA THR A 9 49.32 37.90 27.37
C THR A 9 49.56 36.75 26.39
N VAL A 10 50.40 37.04 25.39
CA VAL A 10 50.97 36.20 24.34
C VAL A 10 52.23 35.55 24.87
N LEU A 11 52.53 34.31 24.56
CA LEU A 11 53.91 33.84 24.39
C LEU A 11 54.02 32.72 23.35
N LYS A 12 54.99 32.92 22.49
CA LYS A 12 55.41 32.13 21.33
C LYS A 12 56.35 31.00 21.69
N ARG A 13 56.44 30.06 20.73
CA ARG A 13 57.58 29.20 20.31
C ARG A 13 57.39 27.72 20.61
N GLY A 14 57.39 26.93 19.51
CA GLY A 14 58.38 25.99 19.09
C GLY A 14 57.87 25.09 17.97
N ALA A 15 58.49 25.19 16.81
CA ALA A 15 58.27 24.33 15.64
C ALA A 15 58.99 22.99 15.82
N ALA A 16 58.32 21.89 15.41
CA ALA A 16 59.04 20.69 14.96
C ALA A 16 58.21 20.02 13.85
N LEU A 17 58.82 19.88 12.70
CA LEU A 17 58.33 19.14 11.53
C LEU A 17 58.21 17.65 11.85
N GLY A 18 57.09 17.08 11.49
CA GLY A 18 56.88 15.66 11.37
C GLY A 18 55.83 15.41 10.29
N ALA A 19 56.30 15.32 9.03
CA ALA A 19 55.44 14.89 7.93
C ALA A 19 55.21 13.37 8.08
N ILE A 20 54.01 12.97 8.49
CA ILE A 20 53.51 11.59 8.33
C ILE A 20 52.40 11.67 7.30
N ALA A 21 52.71 11.10 6.12
CA ALA A 21 51.69 10.84 5.09
C ALA A 21 50.64 9.87 5.62
N ALA A 22 49.49 10.40 6.00
CA ALA A 22 48.29 9.59 6.23
C ALA A 22 47.59 9.40 4.90
N CYS A 23 47.99 8.37 4.14
CA CYS A 23 47.13 7.80 3.10
C CYS A 23 45.89 7.22 3.82
N GLY A 24 44.77 7.91 3.70
CA GLY A 24 43.52 7.47 4.30
C GLY A 24 42.98 6.18 3.63
N PRO A 25 42.57 5.17 4.41
CA PRO A 25 41.98 3.96 3.89
C PRO A 25 40.48 4.09 3.56
N THR A 26 39.92 5.32 3.54
CA THR A 26 38.48 5.53 3.50
C THR A 26 37.82 5.54 2.11
N LEU A 27 38.56 5.82 1.04
CA LEU A 27 37.98 5.86 -0.31
C LEU A 27 37.96 4.48 -1.01
N VAL A 28 38.88 3.60 -0.70
CA VAL A 28 38.91 2.25 -1.27
C VAL A 28 37.90 1.36 -0.56
N GLY A 29 37.71 1.51 0.74
CA GLY A 29 36.72 0.74 1.51
C GLY A 29 35.27 1.05 1.15
N THR A 30 34.95 2.32 0.87
CA THR A 30 33.61 2.73 0.42
C THR A 30 33.31 2.27 -1.02
N ALA A 31 34.30 2.28 -1.91
CA ALA A 31 34.15 1.80 -3.29
C ALA A 31 34.03 0.27 -3.35
N LEU A 32 34.75 -0.48 -2.52
CA LEU A 32 34.62 -1.94 -2.44
C LEU A 32 33.32 -2.37 -1.76
N ALA A 33 32.88 -1.71 -0.69
CA ALA A 33 31.59 -1.94 -0.07
C ALA A 33 30.42 -1.62 -1.03
N GLN A 34 30.56 -0.56 -1.85
CA GLN A 34 29.57 -0.17 -2.85
C GLN A 34 29.55 -1.14 -4.06
N ALA A 35 30.72 -1.72 -4.43
CA ALA A 35 30.81 -2.72 -5.49
C ALA A 35 30.18 -4.09 -5.06
N ASP A 36 30.35 -4.47 -3.81
CA ASP A 36 29.76 -5.68 -3.24
C ASP A 36 28.22 -5.55 -3.08
N ASP A 37 27.75 -4.35 -2.83
CA ASP A 37 26.32 -4.01 -2.68
C ASP A 37 25.53 -4.16 -3.99
N LEU A 38 26.14 -4.11 -5.15
CA LEU A 38 25.52 -4.28 -6.47
C LEU A 38 25.60 -5.73 -7.01
N ALA A 39 26.34 -6.62 -6.35
CA ALA A 39 26.54 -7.99 -6.81
C ALA A 39 25.23 -8.76 -7.05
N PRO A 40 24.20 -8.67 -6.18
CA PRO A 40 22.93 -9.36 -6.41
C PRO A 40 22.21 -8.92 -7.71
N TYR A 41 22.32 -7.67 -8.10
CA TYR A 41 21.74 -7.16 -9.35
C TYR A 41 22.56 -7.57 -10.58
N ARG A 42 23.89 -7.59 -10.44
CA ARG A 42 24.80 -8.03 -11.53
C ARG A 42 24.72 -9.52 -11.81
N ALA A 43 24.11 -10.29 -10.94
CA ALA A 43 23.80 -11.69 -11.19
C ALA A 43 22.76 -11.91 -12.30
N ALA A 44 21.93 -10.91 -12.59
CA ALA A 44 21.01 -10.92 -13.72
C ALA A 44 21.79 -10.91 -15.04
N LYS A 45 21.41 -11.79 -15.99
CA LYS A 45 22.04 -11.92 -17.31
C LYS A 45 21.51 -10.89 -18.30
N ILE A 46 21.52 -9.61 -17.91
CA ILE A 46 21.13 -8.49 -18.76
C ILE A 46 22.20 -7.38 -18.72
N ASN A 47 22.20 -6.51 -19.70
CA ASN A 47 23.05 -5.33 -19.70
C ASN A 47 22.29 -4.17 -19.01
N TRP A 48 22.55 -3.94 -17.74
CA TRP A 48 21.95 -2.84 -16.99
C TRP A 48 22.30 -1.45 -17.56
N LYS A 49 23.40 -1.31 -18.31
CA LYS A 49 23.87 -0.05 -18.89
C LYS A 49 23.44 0.20 -20.34
N GLN A 50 22.51 -0.61 -20.88
CA GLN A 50 22.12 -0.55 -22.29
C GLN A 50 21.48 0.77 -22.73
N VAL A 51 21.02 1.60 -21.80
CA VAL A 51 20.48 2.94 -22.02
C VAL A 51 21.06 3.95 -21.02
N GLU A 52 22.37 3.80 -20.71
CA GLU A 52 23.11 4.73 -19.86
C GLU A 52 23.01 6.17 -20.38
N GLY A 53 22.87 7.13 -19.46
CA GLY A 53 22.74 8.56 -19.77
C GLY A 53 21.29 9.04 -19.90
N GLU A 54 20.30 8.13 -20.01
CA GLU A 54 18.89 8.52 -19.97
C GLU A 54 18.50 9.11 -18.60
N THR A 55 17.43 9.91 -18.59
CA THR A 55 16.84 10.44 -17.37
C THR A 55 15.37 10.08 -17.35
N ILE A 56 14.89 9.54 -16.23
CA ILE A 56 13.47 9.23 -16.02
C ILE A 56 12.94 9.89 -14.75
N THR A 57 11.69 10.32 -14.79
CA THR A 57 10.98 10.86 -13.61
C THR A 57 9.92 9.88 -13.16
N VAL A 58 9.91 9.57 -11.87
CA VAL A 58 8.97 8.64 -11.22
C VAL A 58 8.15 9.41 -10.19
N ALA A 59 6.83 9.47 -10.39
CA ALA A 59 5.94 10.07 -9.42
C ALA A 59 5.52 9.04 -8.37
N VAL A 60 5.70 9.36 -7.07
CA VAL A 60 5.35 8.49 -5.95
C VAL A 60 4.64 9.27 -4.86
N ILE A 61 3.89 8.59 -3.99
CA ILE A 61 3.31 9.21 -2.80
C ILE A 61 4.34 9.27 -1.66
N PRO A 62 4.24 10.23 -0.74
CA PRO A 62 5.09 10.32 0.46
C PRO A 62 4.67 9.24 1.49
N ALA A 63 5.10 8.00 1.24
CA ALA A 63 4.86 6.85 2.11
C ALA A 63 6.19 6.16 2.42
N SER A 64 6.32 5.55 3.60
CA SER A 64 7.56 4.96 4.08
C SER A 64 8.20 3.96 3.11
N TYR A 65 7.38 3.17 2.42
CA TYR A 65 7.88 2.20 1.44
C TYR A 65 8.50 2.86 0.20
N PHE A 66 7.99 4.01 -0.27
CA PHE A 66 8.65 4.78 -1.33
C PHE A 66 9.83 5.58 -0.79
N GLU A 67 9.76 6.11 0.43
CA GLU A 67 10.93 6.76 1.05
C GLU A 67 12.09 5.78 1.17
N ASN A 68 11.83 4.53 1.55
CA ASN A 68 12.86 3.48 1.59
C ASN A 68 13.44 3.20 0.19
N LEU A 69 12.60 3.17 -0.86
CA LEU A 69 13.07 3.01 -2.25
C LEU A 69 13.93 4.19 -2.70
N ILE A 70 13.53 5.42 -2.38
CA ILE A 70 14.28 6.65 -2.73
C ILE A 70 15.68 6.62 -2.13
N THR A 71 15.90 6.07 -0.93
CA THR A 71 17.24 5.96 -0.33
C THR A 71 18.19 5.08 -1.14
N LEU A 72 17.64 4.17 -1.97
CA LEU A 72 18.41 3.28 -2.84
C LEU A 72 18.68 3.86 -4.23
N GLN A 73 18.20 5.08 -4.54
CA GLN A 73 18.43 5.74 -5.82
C GLN A 73 19.90 5.74 -6.26
N PRO A 74 20.89 6.05 -5.40
CA PRO A 74 22.30 6.03 -5.81
C PRO A 74 22.78 4.66 -6.29
N GLN A 75 22.21 3.56 -5.75
CA GLN A 75 22.54 2.20 -6.19
C GLN A 75 22.02 1.92 -7.60
N PHE A 76 20.77 2.33 -7.89
CA PHE A 76 20.21 2.22 -9.23
C PHE A 76 21.01 3.01 -10.26
N GLU A 77 21.36 4.26 -9.96
CA GLU A 77 22.15 5.12 -10.84
C GLU A 77 23.55 4.56 -11.08
N ALA A 78 24.20 4.02 -10.04
CA ALA A 78 25.50 3.37 -10.17
C ALA A 78 25.45 2.05 -10.99
N LEU A 79 24.34 1.30 -10.86
CA LEU A 79 24.13 0.05 -11.61
C LEU A 79 23.91 0.32 -13.10
N THR A 80 23.10 1.31 -13.43
CA THR A 80 22.53 1.50 -14.76
C THR A 80 23.11 2.68 -15.54
N GLY A 81 23.65 3.69 -14.86
CA GLY A 81 24.01 4.99 -15.46
C GLY A 81 22.79 5.85 -15.84
N ILE A 82 21.57 5.41 -15.51
CA ILE A 82 20.32 6.15 -15.72
C ILE A 82 20.14 7.12 -14.56
N LYS A 83 19.81 8.38 -14.84
CA LYS A 83 19.45 9.35 -13.82
C LYS A 83 17.99 9.21 -13.42
N LEU A 84 17.74 9.06 -12.12
CA LEU A 84 16.42 8.88 -11.56
C LEU A 84 15.98 10.13 -10.81
N ARG A 85 14.78 10.63 -11.11
CA ARG A 85 14.15 11.74 -10.39
C ARG A 85 12.86 11.26 -9.77
N PHE A 86 12.73 11.39 -8.46
CA PHE A 86 11.47 11.14 -7.77
C PHE A 86 10.72 12.45 -7.55
N GLU A 87 9.45 12.48 -7.94
CA GLU A 87 8.52 13.52 -7.54
C GLU A 87 7.55 12.96 -6.50
N LYS A 88 7.56 13.54 -5.29
CA LYS A 88 6.63 13.18 -4.22
C LYS A 88 5.33 13.93 -4.40
N VAL A 89 4.26 13.22 -4.70
CA VAL A 89 2.93 13.78 -4.97
C VAL A 89 1.95 13.30 -3.88
N PRO A 90 1.20 14.18 -3.21
CA PRO A 90 0.22 13.77 -2.22
C PRO A 90 -0.79 12.75 -2.75
N PRO A 91 -1.25 11.77 -1.95
CA PRO A 91 -2.12 10.67 -2.40
C PRO A 91 -3.40 11.12 -3.12
N GLY A 92 -4.01 12.24 -2.70
CA GLY A 92 -5.20 12.80 -3.36
C GLY A 92 -4.92 13.43 -4.73
N GLN A 93 -3.66 13.76 -5.04
CA GLN A 93 -3.28 14.46 -6.27
C GLN A 93 -2.60 13.56 -7.30
N ILE A 94 -1.96 12.46 -6.87
CA ILE A 94 -1.18 11.60 -7.79
C ILE A 94 -2.04 11.05 -8.91
N ARG A 95 -3.28 10.64 -8.61
CA ARG A 95 -4.23 10.14 -9.62
C ARG A 95 -4.56 11.19 -10.66
N GLN A 96 -4.84 12.43 -10.24
CA GLN A 96 -5.16 13.53 -11.14
C GLN A 96 -3.97 13.94 -12.00
N LYS A 97 -2.78 14.06 -11.41
CA LYS A 97 -1.53 14.37 -12.14
C LYS A 97 -1.19 13.29 -13.16
N ALA A 98 -1.30 12.02 -12.79
CA ALA A 98 -1.09 10.89 -13.70
C ALA A 98 -2.09 10.89 -14.86
N LEU A 99 -3.38 11.10 -14.58
CA LEU A 99 -4.41 11.21 -15.62
C LEU A 99 -4.13 12.36 -16.60
N LEU A 100 -3.74 13.52 -16.09
CA LEU A 100 -3.41 14.68 -16.92
C LEU A 100 -2.20 14.38 -17.82
N ASP A 101 -1.11 13.87 -17.24
CA ASP A 101 0.12 13.53 -17.99
C ASP A 101 -0.14 12.47 -19.07
N LEU A 102 -0.84 11.39 -18.74
CA LEU A 102 -1.16 10.30 -19.66
C LEU A 102 -2.10 10.76 -20.78
N SER A 103 -3.16 11.51 -20.44
CA SER A 103 -4.16 11.96 -21.44
C SER A 103 -3.62 13.04 -22.38
N SER A 104 -2.78 13.94 -21.87
CA SER A 104 -2.13 14.98 -22.68
C SER A 104 -0.87 14.49 -23.42
N LYS A 105 -0.40 13.26 -23.11
CA LYS A 105 0.82 12.66 -23.68
C LYS A 105 2.07 13.51 -23.49
N THR A 106 2.15 14.23 -22.38
CA THR A 106 3.31 15.10 -22.07
C THR A 106 4.55 14.32 -21.68
N ALA A 107 4.40 13.06 -21.25
CA ALA A 107 5.50 12.18 -20.80
C ALA A 107 6.38 12.83 -19.69
N THR A 108 5.75 13.62 -18.84
CA THR A 108 6.42 14.21 -17.66
C THR A 108 6.91 13.12 -16.73
N TYR A 109 6.09 12.08 -16.55
CA TYR A 109 6.42 10.92 -15.76
C TYR A 109 6.68 9.70 -16.66
N ALA A 110 7.81 9.07 -16.46
CA ALA A 110 8.13 7.80 -17.12
C ALA A 110 7.24 6.68 -16.56
N THR A 111 7.04 6.74 -15.24
CA THR A 111 6.11 5.90 -14.50
C THR A 111 5.62 6.64 -13.25
N HIS A 112 4.61 6.12 -12.63
CA HIS A 112 4.06 6.64 -11.38
C HIS A 112 3.53 5.50 -10.51
N ALA A 113 3.39 5.74 -9.21
CA ALA A 113 2.70 4.82 -8.33
C ALA A 113 1.21 4.77 -8.71
N ALA A 114 0.86 3.76 -9.52
CA ALA A 114 -0.48 3.59 -10.06
C ALA A 114 -1.39 2.85 -9.07
N ASP A 115 -2.58 3.35 -8.96
CA ASP A 115 -3.71 2.73 -8.27
C ASP A 115 -4.27 1.59 -9.15
N PRO A 116 -4.42 0.36 -8.65
CA PRO A 116 -4.87 -0.79 -9.44
C PRO A 116 -6.25 -0.58 -10.07
N MET A 117 -7.06 0.30 -9.49
CA MET A 117 -8.41 0.60 -10.00
C MET A 117 -8.41 1.51 -11.24
N TYR A 118 -7.26 2.08 -11.61
CA TYR A 118 -7.14 2.95 -12.78
C TYR A 118 -6.64 2.22 -14.04
N TYR A 119 -6.11 1.00 -13.91
CA TYR A 119 -5.66 0.24 -15.09
C TYR A 119 -6.76 0.02 -16.15
N PRO A 120 -8.03 -0.28 -15.80
CA PRO A 120 -9.07 -0.37 -16.82
C PRO A 120 -9.20 0.91 -17.67
N LEU A 121 -9.10 2.09 -17.03
CA LEU A 121 -9.14 3.38 -17.72
C LEU A 121 -7.89 3.61 -18.57
N TYR A 122 -6.71 3.31 -18.02
CA TYR A 122 -5.44 3.48 -18.75
C TYR A 122 -5.37 2.60 -19.99
N VAL A 123 -5.79 1.34 -19.85
CA VAL A 123 -5.77 0.36 -20.95
C VAL A 123 -6.80 0.69 -22.02
N ALA A 124 -8.02 1.05 -21.65
CA ALA A 124 -9.07 1.44 -22.60
C ALA A 124 -8.64 2.63 -23.46
N ASN A 125 -7.88 3.56 -22.90
CA ASN A 125 -7.36 4.74 -23.61
C ASN A 125 -5.98 4.52 -24.25
N LYS A 126 -5.38 3.33 -24.09
CA LYS A 126 -4.04 3.01 -24.61
C LYS A 126 -2.96 4.00 -24.12
N TRP A 127 -2.99 4.34 -22.84
CA TRP A 127 -2.05 5.30 -22.22
C TRP A 127 -0.82 4.63 -21.61
N VAL A 128 -0.91 3.33 -21.35
CA VAL A 128 0.19 2.56 -20.74
C VAL A 128 0.53 1.36 -21.63
N GLU A 129 1.80 0.96 -21.58
CA GLU A 129 2.32 -0.16 -22.36
C GLU A 129 1.87 -1.51 -21.77
N PRO A 130 1.54 -2.51 -22.61
CA PRO A 130 1.51 -3.89 -22.16
C PRO A 130 2.94 -4.35 -21.86
N LEU A 131 3.15 -4.92 -20.66
CA LEU A 131 4.49 -5.22 -20.14
C LEU A 131 5.00 -6.62 -20.53
N ASP A 132 4.17 -7.47 -21.09
CA ASP A 132 4.54 -8.79 -21.58
C ASP A 132 5.70 -8.76 -22.58
N LYS A 133 5.78 -7.74 -23.42
CA LYS A 133 6.89 -7.56 -24.37
C LYS A 133 8.24 -7.35 -23.66
N TYR A 134 8.27 -6.63 -22.56
CA TYR A 134 9.49 -6.41 -21.78
C TYR A 134 9.87 -7.65 -20.96
N LEU A 135 8.89 -8.32 -20.35
CA LEU A 135 9.08 -9.58 -19.64
C LEU A 135 9.60 -10.71 -20.53
N ASN A 136 9.29 -10.65 -21.82
CA ASN A 136 9.72 -11.67 -22.81
C ASN A 136 10.99 -11.30 -23.59
N ASP A 137 11.50 -10.09 -23.47
CA ASP A 137 12.74 -9.65 -24.09
C ASP A 137 13.94 -10.06 -23.23
N ALA A 138 14.71 -11.08 -23.68
CA ALA A 138 15.86 -11.58 -22.97
C ALA A 138 17.02 -10.55 -22.85
N THR A 139 16.98 -9.44 -23.60
CA THR A 139 17.95 -8.34 -23.43
C THR A 139 17.59 -7.39 -22.29
N LEU A 140 16.31 -7.43 -21.86
CA LEU A 140 15.76 -6.57 -20.82
C LEU A 140 15.45 -7.30 -19.53
N THR A 141 15.09 -8.60 -19.61
CA THR A 141 14.65 -9.39 -18.46
C THR A 141 15.34 -10.75 -18.43
N ASP A 142 16.09 -11.01 -17.37
CA ASP A 142 16.46 -12.37 -17.01
C ASP A 142 15.30 -13.01 -16.24
N LYS A 143 14.53 -13.84 -16.92
CA LYS A 143 13.31 -14.47 -16.34
C LYS A 143 13.59 -15.29 -15.08
N ALA A 144 14.76 -15.93 -15.00
CA ALA A 144 15.11 -16.72 -13.83
C ALA A 144 15.46 -15.83 -12.63
N TRP A 145 16.14 -14.72 -12.88
CA TRP A 145 16.50 -13.75 -11.84
C TRP A 145 15.31 -12.91 -11.40
N PHE A 146 14.56 -12.33 -12.35
CA PHE A 146 13.42 -11.48 -12.02
C PHE A 146 12.25 -12.26 -11.43
N ASN A 147 12.01 -13.48 -11.93
CA ASN A 147 10.96 -14.40 -11.48
C ASN A 147 9.61 -13.71 -11.27
N TYR A 148 9.00 -13.26 -12.36
CA TYR A 148 7.72 -12.54 -12.33
C TYR A 148 6.61 -13.30 -11.59
N GLU A 149 6.61 -14.64 -11.70
CA GLU A 149 5.60 -15.49 -11.07
C GLU A 149 5.70 -15.51 -9.53
N ASP A 150 6.85 -15.14 -8.96
CA ASP A 150 7.03 -14.97 -7.50
C ASP A 150 6.34 -13.73 -6.95
N ILE A 151 5.96 -12.77 -7.80
CA ILE A 151 5.13 -11.64 -7.38
C ILE A 151 3.75 -12.18 -7.00
N ILE A 152 3.21 -11.75 -5.86
CA ILE A 152 1.95 -12.20 -5.30
C ILE A 152 0.82 -12.07 -6.34
N LYS A 153 0.18 -13.21 -6.64
CA LYS A 153 -0.79 -13.33 -7.74
C LYS A 153 -1.93 -12.31 -7.65
N ALA A 154 -2.48 -12.09 -6.46
CA ALA A 154 -3.59 -11.16 -6.28
C ALA A 154 -3.25 -9.73 -6.75
N TRP A 155 -2.01 -9.28 -6.52
CA TRP A 155 -1.55 -7.95 -6.94
C TRP A 155 -1.16 -7.93 -8.42
N ARG A 156 -0.56 -9.01 -8.95
CA ARG A 156 -0.31 -9.14 -10.40
C ARG A 156 -1.62 -9.08 -11.20
N ASP A 157 -2.63 -9.80 -10.74
CA ASP A 157 -3.95 -9.81 -11.39
C ASP A 157 -4.62 -8.43 -11.31
N ALA A 158 -4.44 -7.69 -10.20
CA ALA A 158 -4.97 -6.35 -10.06
C ALA A 158 -4.36 -5.35 -11.06
N ASP A 159 -3.08 -5.52 -11.40
CA ASP A 159 -2.37 -4.68 -12.38
C ASP A 159 -2.42 -5.23 -13.81
N SER A 160 -3.21 -6.29 -14.05
CA SER A 160 -3.38 -6.94 -15.36
C SER A 160 -4.77 -6.70 -15.92
N MET A 161 -4.89 -6.64 -17.25
CA MET A 161 -6.16 -6.61 -17.99
C MET A 161 -6.10 -7.65 -19.11
N ASP A 162 -7.16 -8.43 -19.27
CA ASP A 162 -7.27 -9.47 -20.30
C ASP A 162 -6.05 -10.43 -20.33
N GLY A 163 -5.54 -10.78 -19.13
CA GLY A 163 -4.39 -11.67 -18.95
C GLY A 163 -3.03 -11.04 -19.27
N LYS A 164 -2.95 -9.74 -19.58
CA LYS A 164 -1.70 -9.03 -19.84
C LYS A 164 -1.36 -8.08 -18.69
N PRO A 165 -0.12 -8.06 -18.20
CA PRO A 165 0.33 -7.10 -17.21
C PRO A 165 0.49 -5.71 -17.83
N TYR A 166 -0.01 -4.69 -17.14
CA TYR A 166 0.16 -3.27 -17.48
C TYR A 166 0.87 -2.50 -16.38
N GLY A 167 1.08 -3.11 -15.22
CA GLY A 167 1.89 -2.63 -14.14
C GLY A 167 2.62 -3.77 -13.44
N ILE A 168 3.73 -3.44 -12.79
CA ILE A 168 4.42 -4.36 -11.88
C ILE A 168 4.21 -3.86 -10.46
N PRO A 169 3.54 -4.63 -9.59
CA PRO A 169 3.34 -4.26 -8.20
C PRO A 169 4.66 -4.02 -7.48
N PHE A 170 4.78 -2.89 -6.78
CA PHE A 170 5.93 -2.58 -5.93
C PHE A 170 5.61 -2.82 -4.46
N ASP A 171 4.50 -2.28 -3.98
CA ASP A 171 4.00 -2.44 -2.62
C ASP A 171 2.58 -2.94 -2.64
N GLY A 172 2.19 -3.75 -1.67
CA GLY A 172 0.83 -4.28 -1.64
C GLY A 172 0.28 -4.47 -0.23
N GLU A 173 -1.02 -4.51 -0.15
CA GLU A 173 -1.79 -4.62 1.09
C GLU A 173 -2.92 -5.62 0.94
N VAL A 174 -3.31 -6.20 2.06
CA VAL A 174 -4.50 -7.02 2.22
C VAL A 174 -5.19 -6.65 3.52
N THR A 175 -6.52 -6.63 3.53
CA THR A 175 -7.27 -6.35 4.75
C THR A 175 -7.30 -7.57 5.66
N VAL A 176 -7.03 -7.31 6.95
CA VAL A 176 -7.04 -8.29 8.02
C VAL A 176 -7.77 -7.73 9.24
N GLN A 177 -8.29 -8.59 10.08
CA GLN A 177 -8.70 -8.23 11.43
C GLN A 177 -7.46 -7.94 12.27
N VAL A 178 -7.42 -6.79 12.93
CA VAL A 178 -6.41 -6.42 13.92
C VAL A 178 -7.11 -6.23 15.24
N TYR A 179 -6.66 -6.89 16.30
CA TYR A 179 -7.38 -6.87 17.56
C TYR A 179 -6.46 -6.84 18.77
N ARG A 180 -6.99 -6.32 19.86
CA ARG A 180 -6.40 -6.27 21.18
C ARG A 180 -6.50 -7.64 21.86
N LYS A 181 -5.45 -8.45 21.67
CA LYS A 181 -5.39 -9.81 22.23
C LYS A 181 -5.65 -9.84 23.73
N ASP A 182 -5.08 -8.90 24.49
CA ASP A 182 -5.27 -8.78 25.92
C ASP A 182 -6.74 -8.57 26.32
N LEU A 183 -7.51 -7.79 25.57
CA LEU A 183 -8.94 -7.57 25.83
C LEU A 183 -9.78 -8.80 25.45
N TYR A 184 -9.40 -9.46 24.35
CA TYR A 184 -10.06 -10.70 23.93
C TYR A 184 -9.83 -11.83 24.96
N ASP A 185 -8.58 -12.04 25.37
CA ASP A 185 -8.22 -13.05 26.36
C ASP A 185 -8.93 -12.81 27.70
N ALA A 186 -8.98 -11.54 28.17
CA ALA A 186 -9.64 -11.18 29.42
C ALA A 186 -11.15 -11.51 29.43
N LYS A 187 -11.79 -11.60 28.25
CA LYS A 187 -13.21 -11.94 28.09
C LYS A 187 -13.44 -13.34 27.52
N GLY A 188 -12.39 -14.14 27.33
CA GLY A 188 -12.47 -15.48 26.74
C GLY A 188 -12.96 -15.50 25.29
N LEU A 189 -12.77 -14.39 24.56
CA LEU A 189 -13.21 -14.26 23.18
C LEU A 189 -12.15 -14.81 22.20
N LYS A 190 -12.61 -15.19 21.01
CA LYS A 190 -11.78 -15.53 19.85
C LYS A 190 -11.95 -14.48 18.77
N PRO A 191 -10.94 -14.26 17.89
CA PRO A 191 -11.15 -13.43 16.71
C PRO A 191 -12.34 -13.94 15.90
N ALA A 192 -13.08 -13.03 15.28
CA ALA A 192 -14.32 -13.37 14.60
C ALA A 192 -14.06 -14.15 13.31
N ASP A 193 -14.75 -15.28 13.10
CA ASP A 193 -14.77 -16.02 11.84
C ASP A 193 -15.96 -15.62 10.95
N THR A 194 -16.99 -15.00 11.54
CA THR A 194 -18.19 -14.51 10.84
C THR A 194 -18.53 -13.07 11.22
N TYR A 195 -19.33 -12.39 10.39
CA TYR A 195 -19.83 -11.04 10.72
C TYR A 195 -20.68 -11.01 11.98
N GLU A 196 -21.41 -12.08 12.26
CA GLU A 196 -22.20 -12.21 13.49
C GLU A 196 -21.27 -12.26 14.72
N GLN A 197 -20.21 -13.06 14.66
CA GLN A 197 -19.19 -13.10 15.72
C GLN A 197 -18.48 -11.75 15.88
N LEU A 198 -18.16 -11.06 14.75
CA LEU A 198 -17.54 -9.74 14.80
C LEU A 198 -18.44 -8.74 15.54
N LEU A 199 -19.75 -8.75 15.25
CA LEU A 199 -20.73 -7.91 15.92
C LEU A 199 -20.84 -8.24 17.41
N SER A 200 -20.88 -9.54 17.75
CA SER A 200 -20.93 -10.03 19.15
C SER A 200 -19.69 -9.59 19.92
N ASN A 201 -18.49 -9.74 19.31
CA ASN A 201 -17.24 -9.32 19.92
C ASN A 201 -17.19 -7.79 20.09
N ALA A 202 -17.61 -7.02 19.08
CA ALA A 202 -17.68 -5.57 19.18
C ALA A 202 -18.57 -5.12 20.34
N LYS A 203 -19.73 -5.73 20.49
CA LYS A 203 -20.64 -5.48 21.62
C LYS A 203 -19.97 -5.81 22.98
N ALA A 204 -19.37 -6.98 23.08
CA ALA A 204 -18.75 -7.46 24.33
C ALA A 204 -17.54 -6.61 24.75
N LEU A 205 -16.82 -6.05 23.77
CA LEU A 205 -15.58 -5.27 23.99
C LEU A 205 -15.82 -3.77 24.13
N THR A 206 -17.02 -3.27 23.81
CA THR A 206 -17.37 -1.87 24.04
C THR A 206 -17.51 -1.62 25.54
N ASP A 207 -16.68 -0.71 26.06
CA ASP A 207 -16.69 -0.30 27.45
C ASP A 207 -16.63 1.23 27.56
N PRO A 208 -17.77 1.90 27.77
CA PRO A 208 -17.81 3.35 27.88
C PRO A 208 -17.00 3.88 29.07
N ASN A 209 -16.92 3.12 30.19
CA ASN A 209 -16.18 3.53 31.38
C ASN A 209 -14.67 3.54 31.13
N ALA A 210 -14.18 2.55 30.38
CA ALA A 210 -12.78 2.48 29.97
C ALA A 210 -12.51 3.31 28.68
N ARG A 211 -13.52 3.92 28.08
CA ARG A 211 -13.46 4.63 26.79
C ARG A 211 -12.95 3.75 25.65
N ILE A 212 -13.38 2.48 25.66
CA ILE A 212 -13.02 1.50 24.63
C ILE A 212 -14.22 1.28 23.71
N HIS A 213 -14.00 1.41 22.43
CA HIS A 213 -14.94 1.09 21.37
C HIS A 213 -14.61 -0.30 20.79
N GLY A 214 -15.64 -1.13 20.56
CA GLY A 214 -15.43 -2.53 20.18
C GLY A 214 -14.91 -2.71 18.76
N LEU A 215 -15.28 -1.81 17.83
CA LEU A 215 -14.91 -1.93 16.41
C LEU A 215 -14.71 -0.55 15.77
N ALA A 216 -13.79 -0.46 14.81
CA ALA A 216 -13.67 0.66 13.88
C ALA A 216 -13.45 0.16 12.44
N LEU A 217 -14.08 0.84 11.47
CA LEU A 217 -13.87 0.67 10.03
C LEU A 217 -13.81 2.06 9.40
N ARG A 218 -13.21 2.19 8.18
CA ARG A 218 -13.10 3.49 7.50
C ARG A 218 -14.46 4.05 7.13
N GLY A 219 -14.87 5.19 7.71
CA GLY A 219 -16.11 5.89 7.39
C GLY A 219 -15.98 7.01 6.36
N PHE A 220 -14.76 7.54 6.16
CA PHE A 220 -14.52 8.68 5.29
C PHE A 220 -14.65 8.34 3.81
N SER A 221 -15.43 9.14 3.05
CA SER A 221 -15.65 8.95 1.61
C SER A 221 -14.56 9.55 0.74
N GLY A 222 -13.84 10.56 1.22
CA GLY A 222 -12.87 11.30 0.40
C GLY A 222 -11.83 10.38 -0.24
N ALA A 223 -11.55 10.59 -1.52
CA ALA A 223 -10.68 9.72 -2.33
C ALA A 223 -11.07 8.22 -2.29
N GLY A 224 -12.33 7.90 -2.00
CA GLY A 224 -12.83 6.52 -1.95
C GLY A 224 -12.31 5.68 -0.79
N GLN A 225 -11.98 6.29 0.36
CA GLN A 225 -11.35 5.56 1.47
C GLN A 225 -12.25 4.49 2.09
N ASN A 226 -13.54 4.72 2.28
CA ASN A 226 -14.49 3.71 2.72
C ASN A 226 -14.68 2.57 1.70
N MET A 227 -14.40 2.83 0.42
CA MET A 227 -14.41 1.83 -0.65
C MET A 227 -13.22 0.87 -0.60
N TYR A 228 -12.29 1.02 0.32
CA TYR A 228 -11.29 -0.01 0.61
C TYR A 228 -11.86 -1.14 1.47
N ILE A 229 -12.83 -0.85 2.33
CA ILE A 229 -13.42 -1.79 3.29
C ILE A 229 -14.79 -2.29 2.84
N TYR A 230 -15.67 -1.37 2.42
CA TYR A 230 -17.07 -1.69 2.13
C TYR A 230 -17.29 -2.75 1.05
N PRO A 231 -16.52 -2.81 -0.05
CA PRO A 231 -16.71 -3.85 -1.07
C PRO A 231 -16.57 -5.27 -0.55
N SER A 232 -15.65 -5.53 0.37
CA SER A 232 -15.51 -6.86 1.01
C SER A 232 -16.75 -7.21 1.83
N LEU A 233 -17.25 -6.25 2.60
CA LEU A 233 -18.51 -6.40 3.34
C LEU A 233 -19.68 -6.66 2.39
N PHE A 234 -19.84 -5.84 1.36
CA PHE A 234 -20.86 -5.95 0.33
C PHE A 234 -20.88 -7.33 -0.34
N ARG A 235 -19.69 -7.81 -0.75
CA ARG A 235 -19.52 -9.15 -1.34
C ARG A 235 -19.83 -10.26 -0.34
N GLY A 236 -19.49 -10.11 0.92
CA GLY A 236 -19.79 -11.04 2.01
C GLY A 236 -21.30 -11.18 2.30
N PHE A 237 -22.09 -10.15 2.04
CA PHE A 237 -23.56 -10.22 2.07
C PHE A 237 -24.16 -10.82 0.78
N GLY A 238 -23.35 -11.15 -0.22
CA GLY A 238 -23.82 -11.64 -1.51
C GLY A 238 -24.15 -10.55 -2.52
N GLY A 239 -23.76 -9.30 -2.23
CA GLY A 239 -23.87 -8.20 -3.17
C GLY A 239 -23.03 -8.43 -4.42
N THR A 240 -23.51 -7.99 -5.56
CA THR A 240 -22.82 -7.97 -6.83
C THR A 240 -22.94 -6.58 -7.43
N TRP A 241 -21.89 -6.15 -8.13
CA TRP A 241 -21.88 -4.84 -8.78
C TRP A 241 -22.77 -4.82 -10.02
N MET A 242 -22.67 -5.88 -10.82
CA MET A 242 -23.30 -6.02 -12.11
C MET A 242 -23.99 -7.37 -12.22
N GLN A 243 -25.12 -7.42 -12.97
CA GLN A 243 -25.74 -8.62 -13.50
C GLN A 243 -25.85 -8.46 -15.01
N GLY A 244 -24.94 -9.08 -15.78
CA GLY A 244 -24.72 -8.73 -17.18
C GLY A 244 -24.34 -7.25 -17.30
N ASN A 245 -25.05 -6.50 -18.10
CA ASN A 245 -24.84 -5.07 -18.30
C ASN A 245 -25.62 -4.18 -17.32
N ASN A 246 -26.35 -4.75 -16.39
CA ASN A 246 -27.17 -3.99 -15.43
C ASN A 246 -26.45 -3.78 -14.12
N VAL A 247 -26.43 -2.55 -13.62
CA VAL A 247 -25.98 -2.22 -12.27
C VAL A 247 -27.00 -2.74 -11.25
N VAL A 248 -26.53 -3.33 -10.16
CA VAL A 248 -27.39 -3.91 -9.11
C VAL A 248 -26.89 -3.56 -7.69
N VAL A 249 -26.32 -2.37 -7.53
CA VAL A 249 -25.74 -1.92 -6.26
C VAL A 249 -26.80 -1.60 -5.18
N ASN A 250 -28.07 -1.60 -5.49
CA ASN A 250 -29.20 -1.41 -4.57
C ASN A 250 -30.00 -2.70 -4.31
N SER A 251 -29.44 -3.87 -4.62
CA SER A 251 -30.06 -5.17 -4.34
C SER A 251 -30.40 -5.33 -2.84
N PRO A 252 -31.31 -6.22 -2.46
CA PRO A 252 -31.60 -6.49 -1.05
C PRO A 252 -30.35 -6.80 -0.23
N GLN A 253 -29.39 -7.55 -0.80
CA GLN A 253 -28.12 -7.88 -0.16
C GLN A 253 -27.23 -6.63 0.03
N ALA A 254 -27.22 -5.72 -0.94
CA ALA A 254 -26.50 -4.44 -0.83
C ALA A 254 -27.07 -3.57 0.28
N VAL A 255 -28.42 -3.50 0.38
CA VAL A 255 -29.11 -2.76 1.44
C VAL A 255 -28.79 -3.35 2.82
N GLN A 256 -28.80 -4.68 2.94
CA GLN A 256 -28.45 -5.36 4.19
C GLN A 256 -27.00 -5.09 4.59
N ALA A 257 -26.07 -5.12 3.63
CA ALA A 257 -24.65 -4.80 3.87
C ALA A 257 -24.47 -3.38 4.38
N LEU A 258 -25.10 -2.39 3.75
CA LEU A 258 -24.99 -1.00 4.16
C LEU A 258 -25.70 -0.75 5.51
N GLN A 259 -26.84 -1.37 5.75
CA GLN A 259 -27.53 -1.30 7.04
C GLN A 259 -26.65 -1.86 8.16
N TRP A 260 -26.07 -3.06 7.96
CA TRP A 260 -25.15 -3.66 8.92
C TRP A 260 -23.97 -2.75 9.24
N TYR A 261 -23.38 -2.15 8.20
CA TYR A 261 -22.25 -1.24 8.35
C TYR A 261 -22.61 0.01 9.17
N VAL A 262 -23.75 0.63 8.87
CA VAL A 262 -24.25 1.81 9.58
C VAL A 262 -24.59 1.48 11.03
N ASP A 263 -25.34 0.42 11.28
CA ASP A 263 -25.78 0.02 12.62
C ASP A 263 -24.57 -0.34 13.50
N THR A 264 -23.64 -1.13 12.94
CA THR A 264 -22.45 -1.58 13.68
C THR A 264 -21.54 -0.42 14.07
N LEU A 265 -21.26 0.49 13.14
CA LEU A 265 -20.40 1.64 13.42
C LEU A 265 -21.09 2.66 14.33
N THR A 266 -22.40 2.83 14.21
CA THR A 266 -23.17 3.71 15.09
C THR A 266 -23.18 3.20 16.54
N ALA A 267 -23.27 1.88 16.73
CA ALA A 267 -23.38 1.28 18.04
C ALA A 267 -22.03 1.07 18.75
N TYR A 268 -20.96 0.73 18.01
CA TYR A 268 -19.74 0.19 18.62
C TYR A 268 -18.46 0.93 18.24
N ALA A 269 -18.51 1.91 17.33
CA ALA A 269 -17.36 2.71 16.94
C ALA A 269 -17.37 4.10 17.60
N PRO A 270 -16.20 4.77 17.67
CA PRO A 270 -16.16 6.18 18.05
C PRO A 270 -17.04 7.03 17.14
N PRO A 271 -17.82 8.02 17.64
CA PRO A 271 -18.67 8.86 16.79
C PRO A 271 -17.93 9.55 15.65
N ALA A 272 -16.64 9.86 15.84
CA ALA A 272 -15.78 10.48 14.84
C ALA A 272 -15.43 9.55 13.67
N VAL A 273 -15.68 8.23 13.77
CA VAL A 273 -15.40 7.23 12.72
C VAL A 273 -16.00 7.59 11.37
N ARG A 274 -17.08 8.36 11.37
CA ARG A 274 -17.76 8.84 10.16
C ARG A 274 -16.85 9.63 9.22
N ASN A 275 -15.78 10.23 9.78
CA ASN A 275 -14.78 11.01 9.05
C ASN A 275 -13.38 10.39 9.14
N TRP A 276 -13.24 9.17 9.68
CA TRP A 276 -11.96 8.52 9.85
C TRP A 276 -11.53 7.77 8.60
N ASN A 277 -10.27 8.01 8.27
CA ASN A 277 -9.49 7.25 7.34
C ASN A 277 -8.55 6.26 8.08
N TRP A 278 -7.71 5.54 7.37
CA TRP A 278 -6.81 4.54 7.95
C TRP A 278 -5.83 5.10 9.01
N PRO A 279 -5.24 6.32 8.86
CA PRO A 279 -4.36 6.85 9.90
C PRO A 279 -5.10 7.10 11.21
N ASP A 280 -6.32 7.64 11.13
CA ASP A 280 -7.15 7.95 12.32
C ASP A 280 -7.49 6.67 13.09
N ILE A 281 -7.81 5.59 12.36
CA ILE A 281 -8.12 4.28 12.96
C ILE A 281 -6.87 3.66 13.59
N ALA A 282 -5.74 3.67 12.87
CA ALA A 282 -4.48 3.15 13.39
C ALA A 282 -4.01 3.92 14.64
N ASP A 283 -4.20 5.24 14.65
CA ASP A 283 -3.88 6.08 15.82
C ASP A 283 -4.80 5.74 17.00
N ALA A 284 -6.12 5.70 16.80
CA ALA A 284 -7.09 5.35 17.84
C ALA A 284 -6.81 3.96 18.45
N PHE A 285 -6.47 2.98 17.59
CA PHE A 285 -6.07 1.65 18.05
C PHE A 285 -4.75 1.70 18.84
N SER A 286 -3.75 2.44 18.34
CA SER A 286 -2.48 2.64 19.02
C SER A 286 -2.64 3.30 20.41
N GLN A 287 -3.60 4.21 20.56
CA GLN A 287 -3.94 4.80 21.84
C GLN A 287 -4.75 3.89 22.77
N GLY A 288 -5.19 2.73 22.27
CA GLY A 288 -5.94 1.72 23.03
C GLY A 288 -7.43 2.00 23.15
N THR A 289 -7.97 2.95 22.41
CA THR A 289 -9.39 3.34 22.43
C THR A 289 -10.29 2.49 21.54
N VAL A 290 -9.72 1.63 20.71
CA VAL A 290 -10.42 0.69 19.84
C VAL A 290 -9.92 -0.72 20.11
N ALA A 291 -10.84 -1.67 20.29
CA ALA A 291 -10.51 -3.06 20.58
C ALA A 291 -10.23 -3.89 19.33
N THR A 292 -10.94 -3.60 18.24
CA THR A 292 -10.81 -4.30 16.96
C THR A 292 -10.96 -3.30 15.81
N TYR A 293 -10.16 -3.47 14.79
CA TYR A 293 -10.43 -2.83 13.49
C TYR A 293 -10.09 -3.80 12.35
N ILE A 294 -10.64 -3.52 11.18
CA ILE A 294 -10.27 -4.24 9.97
C ILE A 294 -9.71 -3.23 8.98
N ASP A 295 -8.46 -3.44 8.59
CA ASP A 295 -7.77 -2.58 7.63
C ASP A 295 -6.53 -3.29 7.05
N ALA A 296 -5.72 -2.56 6.28
CA ALA A 296 -4.48 -3.06 5.69
C ALA A 296 -3.51 -3.61 6.75
N HIS A 297 -2.95 -4.79 6.48
CA HIS A 297 -1.92 -5.38 7.34
C HIS A 297 -0.68 -4.46 7.47
N SER A 298 -0.43 -3.60 6.48
CA SER A 298 0.68 -2.64 6.46
C SER A 298 0.61 -1.60 7.58
N SER A 299 -0.55 -1.43 8.24
CA SER A 299 -0.71 -0.61 9.45
C SER A 299 0.14 -1.09 10.62
N ALA A 300 0.65 -2.33 10.58
CA ALA A 300 1.56 -2.89 11.59
C ALA A 300 2.71 -1.94 11.93
N ALA A 301 3.32 -1.29 10.94
CA ALA A 301 4.43 -0.35 11.14
C ALA A 301 4.06 0.85 12.03
N VAL A 302 2.78 1.26 12.04
CA VAL A 302 2.26 2.36 12.86
C VAL A 302 1.90 1.89 14.26
N ILE A 303 1.08 0.83 14.33
CA ILE A 303 0.50 0.36 15.60
C ILE A 303 1.49 -0.36 16.53
N THR A 304 2.64 -0.76 15.97
CA THR A 304 3.73 -1.39 16.76
C THR A 304 4.89 -0.44 17.06
N ASN A 305 4.79 0.84 16.70
CA ASN A 305 5.81 1.82 17.02
C ASN A 305 5.83 2.09 18.55
N PRO A 306 6.90 1.71 19.28
CA PRO A 306 6.94 1.81 20.73
C PRO A 306 6.94 3.25 21.25
N GLU A 307 7.32 4.22 20.42
CA GLU A 307 7.30 5.65 20.78
C GLU A 307 5.89 6.25 20.77
N LYS A 308 4.95 5.64 20.03
CA LYS A 308 3.61 6.21 19.79
C LYS A 308 2.47 5.31 20.24
N SER A 309 2.69 4.00 20.29
CA SER A 309 1.65 3.01 20.55
C SER A 309 1.69 2.49 22.00
N LYS A 310 0.53 2.51 22.66
CA LYS A 310 0.31 1.96 24.00
C LYS A 310 -0.06 0.48 23.99
N VAL A 311 -0.21 -0.10 22.81
CA VAL A 311 -0.70 -1.47 22.62
C VAL A 311 0.35 -2.44 22.08
N VAL A 312 1.61 -2.02 22.02
CA VAL A 312 2.74 -2.89 21.64
C VAL A 312 2.76 -4.14 22.51
N GLY A 313 2.93 -5.31 21.90
CA GLY A 313 2.89 -6.61 22.58
C GLY A 313 1.49 -7.12 22.94
N LYS A 314 0.42 -6.38 22.59
CA LYS A 314 -0.98 -6.73 22.86
C LYS A 314 -1.81 -6.92 21.59
N ILE A 315 -1.15 -7.07 20.44
CA ILE A 315 -1.77 -7.06 19.10
C ILE A 315 -1.76 -8.48 18.55
N ALA A 316 -2.86 -8.87 17.94
CA ALA A 316 -2.94 -10.07 17.14
C ALA A 316 -3.78 -9.84 15.88
N TYR A 317 -3.64 -10.75 14.91
CA TYR A 317 -4.26 -10.67 13.59
C TYR A 317 -5.10 -11.90 13.29
N ALA A 318 -6.14 -11.70 12.50
CA ALA A 318 -6.95 -12.77 11.94
C ALA A 318 -7.42 -12.38 10.52
N ARG A 319 -7.86 -13.36 9.76
CA ARG A 319 -8.44 -13.13 8.42
C ARG A 319 -9.74 -12.33 8.53
N TRP A 320 -10.15 -11.68 7.45
CA TRP A 320 -11.46 -11.06 7.33
C TRP A 320 -12.57 -12.08 7.67
N PRO A 321 -13.63 -11.74 8.44
CA PRO A 321 -14.70 -12.70 8.75
C PRO A 321 -15.52 -13.08 7.52
N LYS A 322 -16.16 -14.25 7.54
CA LYS A 322 -17.12 -14.68 6.53
C LYS A 322 -18.42 -13.91 6.67
N GLY A 323 -18.98 -13.54 5.54
CA GLY A 323 -20.32 -12.95 5.48
C GLY A 323 -21.45 -14.00 5.60
N PRO A 324 -22.70 -13.54 5.65
CA PRO A 324 -23.87 -14.43 5.71
C PRO A 324 -23.99 -15.42 4.55
N ASN A 325 -23.37 -15.13 3.40
CA ASN A 325 -23.32 -16.06 2.27
C ASN A 325 -22.25 -17.17 2.42
N GLY A 326 -21.57 -17.23 3.56
CA GLY A 326 -20.51 -18.19 3.86
C GLY A 326 -19.15 -17.87 3.21
N LYS A 327 -19.07 -16.82 2.40
CA LYS A 327 -17.83 -16.41 1.72
C LYS A 327 -17.03 -15.44 2.56
N ARG A 328 -15.71 -15.58 2.47
CA ARG A 328 -14.73 -14.62 2.94
C ARG A 328 -14.20 -13.89 1.73
N VAL A 329 -14.30 -12.58 1.73
CA VAL A 329 -13.74 -11.73 0.65
C VAL A 329 -12.93 -10.63 1.31
N THR A 330 -11.66 -10.58 1.01
CA THR A 330 -10.77 -9.54 1.52
C THR A 330 -10.45 -8.52 0.44
N SER A 331 -10.33 -7.28 0.84
CA SER A 331 -9.85 -6.21 -0.04
C SER A 331 -8.35 -6.27 -0.17
N ILE A 332 -7.88 -5.95 -1.36
CA ILE A 332 -6.46 -5.77 -1.65
C ILE A 332 -6.18 -4.35 -2.15
N TRP A 333 -4.94 -3.94 -2.04
CA TRP A 333 -4.41 -2.75 -2.67
C TRP A 333 -2.96 -2.96 -3.03
N ASN A 334 -2.52 -2.32 -4.07
CA ASN A 334 -1.09 -2.25 -4.39
C ASN A 334 -0.78 -0.94 -5.10
N TRP A 335 0.47 -0.60 -5.11
CA TRP A 335 1.02 0.45 -5.94
C TRP A 335 1.93 -0.19 -6.97
N GLY A 336 1.48 -0.17 -8.22
CA GLY A 336 2.24 -0.71 -9.35
C GLY A 336 2.89 0.40 -10.17
N PHE A 337 3.84 0.01 -11.00
CA PHE A 337 4.53 0.89 -11.93
C PHE A 337 4.17 0.54 -13.38
N PRO A 338 3.31 1.30 -14.07
CA PRO A 338 3.10 1.20 -15.51
C PRO A 338 4.22 1.90 -16.30
N ILE A 339 4.26 1.72 -17.61
CA ILE A 339 5.12 2.47 -18.54
C ILE A 339 4.25 3.39 -19.40
N ASN A 340 4.54 4.68 -19.40
CA ASN A 340 3.84 5.66 -20.21
C ASN A 340 4.14 5.46 -21.71
N VAL A 341 3.13 5.32 -22.56
CA VAL A 341 3.32 5.08 -24.01
C VAL A 341 3.95 6.25 -24.75
N ALA A 342 3.84 7.47 -24.23
CA ALA A 342 4.35 8.69 -24.89
C ALA A 342 5.87 8.86 -24.78
N LEU A 343 6.55 8.00 -24.01
CA LEU A 343 8.02 7.99 -23.88
C LEU A 343 8.71 7.55 -25.18
N SER A 344 9.95 8.01 -25.40
CA SER A 344 10.83 7.43 -26.40
C SER A 344 11.15 5.96 -26.07
N GLU A 345 11.54 5.15 -27.06
CA GLU A 345 11.89 3.74 -26.84
C GLU A 345 13.06 3.57 -25.85
N LYS A 346 14.02 4.50 -25.83
CA LYS A 346 15.12 4.49 -24.84
C LYS A 346 14.59 4.76 -23.44
N GLN A 347 13.72 5.73 -23.28
CA GLN A 347 13.10 6.03 -21.97
C GLN A 347 12.18 4.90 -21.50
N LYS A 348 11.45 4.22 -22.40
CA LYS A 348 10.68 3.02 -22.05
C LYS A 348 11.57 1.90 -21.53
N LYS A 349 12.71 1.64 -22.19
CA LYS A 349 13.70 0.67 -21.70
C LYS A 349 14.28 1.08 -20.36
N ALA A 350 14.64 2.37 -20.18
CA ALA A 350 15.13 2.89 -18.91
C ALA A 350 14.09 2.73 -17.78
N THR A 351 12.81 2.96 -18.09
CA THR A 351 11.71 2.78 -17.16
C THR A 351 11.52 1.30 -16.80
N TRP A 352 11.66 0.39 -17.77
CA TRP A 352 11.59 -1.03 -17.49
C TRP A 352 12.71 -1.51 -16.58
N LEU A 353 13.96 -1.09 -16.83
CA LEU A 353 15.10 -1.42 -15.95
C LEU A 353 14.88 -0.90 -14.52
N PHE A 354 14.27 0.28 -14.38
CA PHE A 354 13.86 0.78 -13.06
C PHE A 354 12.80 -0.12 -12.41
N ILE A 355 11.77 -0.51 -13.13
CA ILE A 355 10.69 -1.37 -12.63
C ILE A 355 11.25 -2.74 -12.21
N GLU A 356 12.10 -3.33 -13.04
CA GLU A 356 12.73 -4.62 -12.77
C GLU A 356 13.61 -4.55 -11.51
N TRP A 357 14.43 -3.51 -11.39
CA TRP A 357 15.23 -3.26 -10.20
C TRP A 357 14.37 -3.04 -8.95
N ALA A 358 13.37 -2.15 -9.01
CA ALA A 358 12.53 -1.81 -7.87
C ALA A 358 11.68 -3.00 -7.38
N ALA A 359 11.16 -3.80 -8.30
CA ALA A 359 10.35 -4.98 -7.98
C ALA A 359 11.16 -6.25 -7.77
N SER A 360 12.49 -6.24 -7.91
CA SER A 360 13.35 -7.42 -7.66
C SER A 360 13.29 -7.87 -6.21
N ALA A 361 13.51 -9.17 -5.97
CA ALA A 361 13.55 -9.72 -4.61
C ALA A 361 14.57 -8.99 -3.72
N GLU A 362 15.74 -8.64 -4.27
CA GLU A 362 16.77 -7.92 -3.52
C GLU A 362 16.32 -6.52 -3.08
N THR A 363 15.74 -5.72 -3.99
CA THR A 363 15.22 -4.38 -3.62
C THR A 363 14.05 -4.48 -2.65
N GLN A 364 13.19 -5.47 -2.80
CA GLN A 364 12.10 -5.73 -1.87
C GLN A 364 12.64 -6.02 -0.45
N ALA A 365 13.66 -6.86 -0.33
CA ALA A 365 14.33 -7.13 0.94
C ALA A 365 15.03 -5.89 1.51
N ARG A 366 15.74 -5.12 0.68
CA ARG A 366 16.44 -3.90 1.09
C ARG A 366 15.50 -2.81 1.59
N THR A 367 14.35 -2.64 0.96
CA THR A 367 13.36 -1.65 1.37
C THR A 367 12.51 -2.11 2.56
N SER A 368 12.63 -3.36 3.00
CA SER A 368 11.94 -3.94 4.15
C SER A 368 12.90 -4.19 5.31
N TRP A 369 13.33 -5.41 5.54
CA TRP A 369 14.10 -5.77 6.75
C TRP A 369 15.59 -5.43 6.67
N LYS A 370 16.17 -5.32 5.48
CA LYS A 370 17.54 -4.83 5.33
C LYS A 370 17.65 -3.31 5.43
N PHE A 371 16.53 -2.59 5.49
CA PHE A 371 16.54 -1.14 5.61
C PHE A 371 17.07 -0.71 6.97
N ALA A 372 18.04 0.21 6.97
CA ALA A 372 18.68 0.69 8.19
C ALA A 372 17.81 1.62 9.06
N GLY A 373 16.74 2.17 8.48
CA GLY A 373 15.81 3.07 9.17
C GLY A 373 14.75 2.35 10.02
N PRO A 374 13.98 3.09 10.82
CA PRO A 374 12.98 2.52 11.72
C PRO A 374 11.72 2.02 11.02
N ALA A 375 11.45 2.46 9.80
CA ALA A 375 10.22 2.14 9.07
C ALA A 375 10.32 0.78 8.38
N LYS A 376 10.06 -0.30 9.12
CA LYS A 376 9.98 -1.65 8.55
C LYS A 376 8.76 -1.75 7.64
N ARG A 377 8.99 -2.13 6.38
CA ARG A 377 7.96 -2.31 5.37
C ARG A 377 7.46 -3.76 5.36
N SER A 378 6.16 -3.97 5.39
CA SER A 378 5.54 -5.29 5.33
C SER A 378 4.83 -5.60 4.00
N GLY A 379 4.60 -4.59 3.17
CA GLY A 379 3.91 -4.73 1.87
C GLY A 379 4.83 -5.19 0.73
N ILE A 380 5.73 -6.14 0.97
CA ILE A 380 6.64 -6.69 -0.04
C ILE A 380 5.89 -7.55 -1.05
N ASN A 381 6.26 -7.46 -2.32
CA ASN A 381 5.49 -8.06 -3.40
C ASN A 381 5.86 -9.53 -3.73
N ARG A 382 6.85 -10.13 -3.06
CA ARG A 382 7.39 -11.46 -3.39
C ARG A 382 6.94 -12.53 -2.43
N MET A 383 6.31 -13.60 -2.95
CA MET A 383 5.83 -14.73 -2.16
C MET A 383 6.99 -15.48 -1.47
N SER A 384 8.11 -15.66 -2.17
CA SER A 384 9.31 -16.30 -1.61
C SER A 384 9.82 -15.55 -0.37
N LEU A 385 9.78 -14.22 -0.41
CA LEU A 385 10.21 -13.38 0.72
C LEU A 385 9.23 -13.46 1.89
N TRP A 386 7.93 -13.48 1.65
CA TRP A 386 6.93 -13.66 2.70
C TRP A 386 7.12 -14.96 3.49
N ARG A 387 7.62 -16.00 2.82
CA ARG A 387 7.89 -17.31 3.40
C ARG A 387 9.32 -17.45 3.95
N SER A 388 10.14 -16.42 3.86
CA SER A 388 11.52 -16.46 4.30
C SER A 388 11.65 -16.33 5.83
N PRO A 389 12.63 -17.00 6.46
CA PRO A 389 12.95 -16.82 7.87
C PRO A 389 13.34 -15.39 8.23
N GLU A 390 14.00 -14.70 7.30
CA GLU A 390 14.44 -13.32 7.50
C GLU A 390 13.26 -12.36 7.61
N PHE A 391 12.24 -12.52 6.78
CA PHE A 391 11.02 -11.71 6.90
C PHE A 391 10.26 -12.06 8.17
N ALA A 392 10.16 -13.33 8.52
CA ALA A 392 9.53 -13.77 9.76
C ALA A 392 10.22 -13.15 10.99
N ALA A 393 11.55 -13.15 11.01
CA ALA A 393 12.33 -12.51 12.08
C ALA A 393 12.11 -10.99 12.11
N ALA A 394 12.04 -10.33 10.95
CA ALA A 394 11.81 -8.90 10.85
C ALA A 394 10.42 -8.47 11.34
N MET A 395 9.42 -9.34 11.18
CA MET A 395 8.02 -9.10 11.57
C MET A 395 7.67 -9.65 12.93
N GLN A 396 8.63 -10.18 13.69
CA GLN A 396 8.39 -10.78 15.01
C GLN A 396 7.69 -9.83 15.99
N GLY A 397 7.95 -8.52 15.90
CA GLY A 397 7.30 -7.49 16.72
C GLY A 397 5.96 -6.98 16.18
N ALA A 398 5.49 -7.46 15.02
CA ALA A 398 4.24 -6.98 14.42
C ALA A 398 2.99 -7.40 15.20
N GLY A 399 3.07 -8.49 15.97
CA GLY A 399 1.96 -9.07 16.73
C GLY A 399 1.68 -10.52 16.36
N ASP A 400 0.89 -11.19 17.18
CA ASP A 400 0.60 -12.61 17.02
C ASP A 400 -0.17 -12.86 15.69
N ASN A 401 0.20 -13.92 14.99
CA ASN A 401 -0.46 -14.39 13.77
C ASN A 401 -0.42 -13.40 12.58
N PHE A 402 0.51 -12.43 12.58
CA PHE A 402 0.62 -11.41 11.51
C PHE A 402 0.81 -12.04 10.12
N ILE A 403 1.89 -12.81 9.94
CA ILE A 403 2.20 -13.42 8.63
C ILE A 403 1.13 -14.43 8.20
N PRO A 404 0.70 -15.40 9.03
CA PRO A 404 -0.34 -16.34 8.64
C PRO A 404 -1.64 -15.65 8.22
N ALA A 405 -2.14 -14.69 9.00
CA ALA A 405 -3.38 -13.99 8.68
C ALA A 405 -3.32 -13.24 7.34
N ALA A 406 -2.21 -12.53 7.07
CA ALA A 406 -2.04 -11.78 5.84
C ALA A 406 -1.83 -12.73 4.63
N LEU A 407 -0.96 -13.74 4.78
CA LEU A 407 -0.61 -14.65 3.69
C LEU A 407 -1.80 -15.52 3.27
N GLU A 408 -2.52 -16.11 4.23
CA GLU A 408 -3.73 -16.88 3.94
C GLU A 408 -4.82 -16.00 3.29
N SER A 409 -4.98 -14.76 3.74
CA SER A 409 -5.91 -13.82 3.11
C SER A 409 -5.54 -13.55 1.65
N LEU A 410 -4.24 -13.35 1.34
CA LEU A 410 -3.74 -13.15 -0.02
C LEU A 410 -3.93 -14.36 -0.93
N GLU A 411 -3.76 -15.57 -0.39
CA GLU A 411 -3.82 -16.81 -1.16
C GLU A 411 -5.24 -17.33 -1.36
N GLN A 412 -6.17 -17.08 -0.41
CA GLN A 412 -7.45 -17.79 -0.37
C GLN A 412 -8.68 -16.87 -0.44
N ASP A 413 -8.56 -15.60 -0.01
CA ASP A 413 -9.72 -14.73 0.21
C ASP A 413 -9.82 -13.57 -0.77
N THR A 414 -8.83 -13.39 -1.65
CA THR A 414 -8.82 -12.28 -2.60
C THR A 414 -9.74 -12.55 -3.78
N ASP A 415 -10.44 -11.50 -4.21
CA ASP A 415 -11.28 -11.47 -5.40
C ASP A 415 -10.88 -10.21 -6.19
N VAL A 416 -10.30 -10.37 -7.37
CA VAL A 416 -9.89 -9.24 -8.20
C VAL A 416 -11.07 -8.38 -8.65
N GLU A 417 -12.26 -8.97 -8.63
CA GLU A 417 -13.52 -8.30 -8.94
C GLU A 417 -14.27 -7.83 -7.69
N TRP A 418 -13.60 -7.72 -6.56
CA TRP A 418 -14.19 -7.11 -5.37
C TRP A 418 -14.70 -5.68 -5.64
N ARG A 419 -14.17 -5.03 -6.70
CA ARG A 419 -14.69 -3.82 -7.35
C ARG A 419 -14.82 -4.07 -8.86
N PRO A 420 -15.74 -3.41 -9.57
CA PRO A 420 -15.87 -3.58 -11.01
C PRO A 420 -14.64 -3.05 -11.74
N ARG A 421 -14.12 -3.85 -12.67
CA ARG A 421 -12.93 -3.52 -13.47
C ARG A 421 -13.33 -2.85 -14.79
N VAL A 422 -13.87 -1.65 -14.67
CA VAL A 422 -14.36 -0.87 -15.81
C VAL A 422 -13.69 0.52 -15.85
N PRO A 423 -13.53 1.13 -17.05
CA PRO A 423 -12.90 2.45 -17.18
C PRO A 423 -13.59 3.54 -16.36
N GLN A 424 -14.90 3.42 -16.14
CA GLN A 424 -15.71 4.36 -15.38
C GLN A 424 -15.56 4.22 -13.86
N TRP A 425 -14.77 3.27 -13.37
CA TRP A 425 -14.63 3.02 -11.93
C TRP A 425 -14.33 4.26 -11.08
N PRO A 426 -13.47 5.22 -11.49
CA PRO A 426 -13.24 6.41 -10.68
C PRO A 426 -14.53 7.14 -10.29
N ALA A 427 -15.43 7.33 -11.25
CA ALA A 427 -16.73 7.99 -11.01
C ALA A 427 -17.73 7.09 -10.24
N ILE A 428 -17.71 5.80 -10.51
CA ILE A 428 -18.54 4.80 -9.81
C ILE A 428 -18.11 4.74 -8.35
N GLY A 429 -16.82 4.62 -8.07
CA GLY A 429 -16.27 4.53 -6.72
C GLY A 429 -16.57 5.76 -5.88
N GLU A 430 -16.47 6.96 -6.45
CA GLU A 430 -16.82 8.20 -5.77
C GLU A 430 -18.32 8.28 -5.45
N THR A 431 -19.17 7.88 -6.41
CA THR A 431 -20.62 7.82 -6.22
C THR A 431 -20.98 6.89 -5.06
N MET A 432 -20.42 5.69 -5.03
CA MET A 432 -20.66 4.73 -3.95
C MET A 432 -20.09 5.21 -2.61
N ALA A 433 -18.88 5.75 -2.60
CA ALA A 433 -18.26 6.28 -1.39
C ALA A 433 -19.14 7.34 -0.71
N THR A 434 -19.68 8.26 -1.52
CA THR A 434 -20.60 9.32 -1.06
C THR A 434 -21.91 8.75 -0.54
N ALA A 435 -22.50 7.78 -1.24
CA ALA A 435 -23.74 7.13 -0.81
C ALA A 435 -23.57 6.42 0.55
N ILE A 436 -22.48 5.67 0.72
CA ILE A 436 -22.16 4.98 1.99
C ILE A 436 -22.01 5.99 3.12
N GLN A 437 -21.26 7.07 2.91
CA GLN A 437 -21.06 8.09 3.95
C GLN A 437 -22.37 8.82 4.28
N SER A 438 -23.21 9.15 3.28
CA SER A 438 -24.49 9.80 3.52
C SER A 438 -25.42 8.96 4.41
N ALA A 439 -25.39 7.63 4.23
CA ALA A 439 -26.11 6.70 5.11
C ALA A 439 -25.48 6.66 6.52
N LEU A 440 -24.16 6.59 6.61
CA LEU A 440 -23.43 6.52 7.89
C LEU A 440 -23.62 7.78 8.75
N VAL A 441 -23.72 8.95 8.13
CA VAL A 441 -23.98 10.22 8.86
C VAL A 441 -25.47 10.47 9.11
N GLY A 442 -26.36 9.57 8.66
CA GLY A 442 -27.81 9.65 8.88
C GLY A 442 -28.53 10.65 7.98
N GLN A 443 -27.91 11.12 6.90
CA GLN A 443 -28.54 12.00 5.91
C GLN A 443 -29.60 11.27 5.07
N LYS A 444 -29.37 9.98 4.80
CA LYS A 444 -30.23 9.10 4.00
C LYS A 444 -30.36 7.73 4.66
N LYS A 445 -31.48 7.06 4.41
CA LYS A 445 -31.57 5.63 4.74
C LYS A 445 -30.70 4.83 3.77
N PRO A 446 -30.14 3.66 4.17
CA PRO A 446 -29.31 2.83 3.30
C PRO A 446 -29.92 2.53 1.93
N LYS A 447 -31.23 2.17 1.88
CA LYS A 447 -31.93 1.91 0.62
C LYS A 447 -31.98 3.12 -0.30
N GLU A 448 -32.34 4.28 0.25
CA GLU A 448 -32.41 5.55 -0.48
C GLU A 448 -31.05 5.96 -1.06
N ALA A 449 -29.98 5.89 -0.25
CA ALA A 449 -28.63 6.19 -0.68
C ALA A 449 -28.18 5.29 -1.83
N LEU A 450 -28.50 3.98 -1.77
CA LEU A 450 -28.13 3.03 -2.81
C LEU A 450 -29.01 3.15 -4.06
N ASP A 451 -30.29 3.52 -3.96
CA ASP A 451 -31.16 3.76 -5.12
C ASP A 451 -30.64 4.96 -5.95
N GLU A 452 -30.27 6.03 -5.29
CA GLU A 452 -29.64 7.19 -5.95
C GLU A 452 -28.29 6.85 -6.58
N ALA A 453 -27.45 6.10 -5.84
CA ALA A 453 -26.16 5.64 -6.35
C ALA A 453 -26.35 4.78 -7.61
N GLN A 454 -27.29 3.83 -7.58
CA GLN A 454 -27.59 3.00 -8.74
C GLN A 454 -28.06 3.84 -9.94
N ALA A 455 -28.97 4.78 -9.74
CA ALA A 455 -29.43 5.66 -10.83
C ALA A 455 -28.26 6.44 -11.43
N ARG A 456 -27.40 7.00 -10.59
CA ARG A 456 -26.21 7.75 -11.05
C ARG A 456 -25.20 6.86 -11.76
N ILE A 457 -24.88 5.69 -11.22
CA ILE A 457 -23.93 4.76 -11.85
C ILE A 457 -24.47 4.25 -13.18
N THR A 458 -25.78 4.00 -13.28
CA THR A 458 -26.42 3.64 -14.55
C THR A 458 -26.22 4.72 -15.61
N GLN A 459 -26.29 6.00 -15.23
CA GLN A 459 -25.98 7.12 -16.16
C GLN A 459 -24.48 7.13 -16.56
N ILE A 460 -23.59 6.97 -15.60
CA ILE A 460 -22.13 6.94 -15.85
C ILE A 460 -21.74 5.83 -16.85
N LEU A 461 -22.40 4.67 -16.78
CA LEU A 461 -22.11 3.54 -17.68
C LEU A 461 -22.73 3.69 -19.07
N LYS A 462 -23.68 4.61 -19.25
CA LYS A 462 -24.31 4.88 -20.55
C LYS A 462 -23.57 5.92 -21.40
N GLY A 463 -22.62 6.63 -20.78
CA GLY A 463 -21.78 7.59 -21.48
C GLY A 463 -21.67 8.92 -21.07
#